data_a6b5804470fdd00b5813ae99787976d6
#
_entry.id   a6b5804470fdd00b5813ae99787976d6
#
_cell.length_a   1.000
_cell.length_b   1.000
_cell.length_c   1.000
_cell.angle_alpha   90.00
_cell.angle_beta   90.00
_cell.angle_gamma   90.00
#
_symmetry.space_group_name_H-M   'P 1'
#
loop_
_entity.id
_entity.type
_entity.pdbx_description
1 polymer ?
#
loop_
_entity_poly.entity_id
_entity_poly.type
_entity_poly.pdbx_seq_one_letter_code
_entity_poly.pdbx_strand_id
1 'polypeptide(L)'
;MTRLARRLRQHSAEGLTPSQGSALATIERHGSLTPSELASMERIQRPTATRIVGALVDAGLVSRQADAADRRVARVTLTDHGAATLASSRARRTAYLARRLERLDAEQLRTLERAADLLELLTEDDSEPRA
;
A
#
# COMPACT_ATOMS: atom_id res chain seq x y z
N MET A 1 -18.27 -2.51 1.15
CA MET A 1 -17.03 -3.23 0.84
C MET A 1 -17.33 -4.71 0.63
N THR A 2 -16.85 -5.28 -0.47
CA THR A 2 -17.16 -6.66 -0.84
C THR A 2 -16.48 -7.67 0.09
N ARG A 3 -17.08 -8.85 0.26
CA ARG A 3 -16.50 -9.97 1.03
C ARG A 3 -15.12 -10.37 0.48
N LEU A 4 -14.94 -10.29 -0.84
CA LEU A 4 -13.68 -10.60 -1.51
C LEU A 4 -12.56 -9.62 -1.07
N ALA A 5 -12.82 -8.32 -1.09
CA ALA A 5 -11.85 -7.32 -0.67
C ALA A 5 -11.42 -7.49 0.78
N ARG A 6 -12.35 -7.87 1.66
CA ARG A 6 -12.04 -8.20 3.06
C ARG A 6 -11.13 -9.42 3.17
N ARG A 7 -11.44 -10.50 2.45
CA ARG A 7 -10.63 -11.73 2.46
C ARG A 7 -9.24 -11.52 1.89
N LEU A 8 -9.13 -10.77 0.79
CA LEU A 8 -7.82 -10.42 0.21
C LEU A 8 -6.94 -9.66 1.21
N ARG A 9 -7.54 -8.74 1.97
CA ARG A 9 -6.81 -8.02 3.02
C ARG A 9 -6.41 -8.91 4.18
N GLN A 10 -7.27 -9.82 4.61
CA GLN A 10 -6.95 -10.78 5.68
C GLN A 10 -5.79 -11.69 5.30
N HIS A 11 -5.72 -12.14 4.05
CA HIS A 11 -4.63 -12.99 3.56
C HIS A 11 -3.33 -12.23 3.25
N SER A 12 -3.40 -10.92 3.06
CA SER A 12 -2.20 -10.10 2.87
C SER A 12 -1.58 -9.63 4.19
N ALA A 13 -2.33 -9.68 5.28
CA ALA A 13 -2.03 -8.96 6.51
C ALA A 13 -1.48 -9.83 7.65
N GLU A 14 -0.60 -10.80 7.39
CA GLU A 14 0.15 -11.39 8.50
C GLU A 14 1.07 -10.33 9.13
N GLY A 15 0.62 -9.78 10.26
CA GLY A 15 1.36 -8.81 11.05
C GLY A 15 1.20 -7.34 10.67
N LEU A 16 0.50 -7.01 9.56
CA LEU A 16 0.23 -5.63 9.17
C LEU A 16 -1.26 -5.32 9.22
N THR A 17 -1.62 -4.17 9.78
CA THR A 17 -2.96 -3.62 9.61
C THR A 17 -3.14 -3.11 8.17
N PRO A 18 -4.39 -2.97 7.67
CA PRO A 18 -4.62 -2.38 6.35
C PRO A 18 -4.00 -1.00 6.18
N SER A 19 -4.05 -0.16 7.23
CA SER A 19 -3.44 1.18 7.21
C SER A 19 -1.91 1.13 7.14
N GLN A 20 -1.28 0.21 7.84
CA GLN A 20 0.17 -0.01 7.77
C GLN A 20 0.60 -0.50 6.39
N GLY A 21 -0.11 -1.46 5.82
CA GLY A 21 0.14 -1.95 4.47
C GLY A 21 0.00 -0.88 3.40
N SER A 22 -1.03 -0.04 3.49
CA SER A 22 -1.22 1.10 2.60
C SER A 22 -0.10 2.11 2.71
N ALA A 23 0.28 2.47 3.94
CA ALA A 23 1.38 3.40 4.20
C ALA A 23 2.73 2.87 3.66
N LEU A 24 3.05 1.60 3.87
CA LEU A 24 4.26 0.98 3.31
C LEU A 24 4.28 1.04 1.78
N ALA A 25 3.17 0.73 1.12
CA ALA A 25 3.07 0.78 -0.33
C ALA A 25 3.27 2.21 -0.86
N THR A 26 2.74 3.21 -0.17
CA THR A 26 2.90 4.62 -0.52
C THR A 26 4.35 5.08 -0.33
N ILE A 27 5.00 4.69 0.76
CA ILE A 27 6.42 4.98 1.01
C ILE A 27 7.30 4.33 -0.06
N GLU A 28 7.04 3.07 -0.42
CA GLU A 28 7.77 2.38 -1.49
C GLU A 28 7.66 3.14 -2.82
N ARG A 29 6.45 3.56 -3.18
CA ARG A 29 6.18 4.25 -4.46
C ARG A 29 6.91 5.59 -4.57
N HIS A 30 7.03 6.32 -3.49
CA HIS A 30 7.62 7.66 -3.44
C HIS A 30 9.06 7.68 -2.96
N GLY A 31 9.58 6.57 -2.45
CA GLY A 31 10.96 6.40 -2.00
C GLY A 31 11.24 6.99 -0.62
N SER A 32 10.88 8.24 -0.39
CA SER A 32 11.09 8.96 0.88
C SER A 32 9.98 9.97 1.10
N LEU A 33 9.36 9.92 2.27
CA LEU A 33 8.25 10.81 2.62
C LEU A 33 8.41 11.34 4.05
N THR A 34 7.97 12.59 4.26
CA THR A 34 7.72 13.09 5.61
C THR A 34 6.39 12.53 6.13
N PRO A 35 6.16 12.45 7.46
CA PRO A 35 4.86 12.07 8.00
C PRO A 35 3.71 12.96 7.52
N SER A 36 3.98 14.24 7.27
CA SER A 36 2.98 15.18 6.72
C SER A 36 2.60 14.85 5.28
N GLU A 37 3.59 14.53 4.44
CA GLU A 37 3.36 14.10 3.06
C GLU A 37 2.57 12.79 3.03
N LEU A 38 2.95 11.83 3.89
CA LEU A 38 2.22 10.58 4.03
C LEU A 38 0.76 10.81 4.45
N ALA A 39 0.53 11.69 5.43
CA ALA A 39 -0.82 12.04 5.87
C ALA A 39 -1.69 12.57 4.72
N SER A 40 -1.13 13.46 3.90
CA SER A 40 -1.81 14.02 2.72
C SER A 40 -2.14 12.95 1.69
N MET A 41 -1.19 12.08 1.37
CA MET A 41 -1.36 11.02 0.36
C MET A 41 -2.36 9.96 0.79
N GLU A 42 -2.33 9.55 2.06
CA GLU A 42 -3.25 8.57 2.65
C GLU A 42 -4.60 9.19 3.05
N ARG A 43 -4.75 10.51 2.96
CA ARG A 43 -5.95 11.26 3.36
C ARG A 43 -6.34 10.99 4.83
N ILE A 44 -5.35 11.00 5.70
CA ILE A 44 -5.49 10.82 7.15
C ILE A 44 -4.95 12.04 7.90
N GLN A 45 -5.29 12.13 9.18
CA GLN A 45 -4.79 13.20 10.04
C GLN A 45 -3.31 12.98 10.38
N ARG A 46 -2.55 14.06 10.57
CA ARG A 46 -1.12 14.01 10.93
C ARG A 46 -0.83 13.15 12.16
N PRO A 47 -1.59 13.24 13.28
CA PRO A 47 -1.36 12.37 14.42
C PRO A 47 -1.51 10.89 14.09
N THR A 48 -2.45 10.52 13.22
CA THR A 48 -2.64 9.16 12.76
C THR A 48 -1.46 8.68 11.91
N ALA A 49 -0.97 9.51 11.00
CA ALA A 49 0.23 9.21 10.20
C ALA A 49 1.47 9.03 11.09
N THR A 50 1.66 9.90 12.06
CA THR A 50 2.77 9.80 13.03
C THR A 50 2.71 8.49 13.82
N ARG A 51 1.53 8.09 14.25
CA ARG A 51 1.32 6.81 14.97
C ARG A 51 1.62 5.61 14.07
N ILE A 52 1.16 5.62 12.83
CA ILE A 52 1.44 4.55 11.85
C ILE A 52 2.93 4.46 11.58
N VAL A 53 3.59 5.57 11.32
CA VAL A 53 5.05 5.61 11.11
C VAL A 53 5.79 5.08 12.34
N GLY A 54 5.39 5.47 13.54
CA GLY A 54 5.98 4.96 14.78
C GLY A 54 5.89 3.44 14.88
N ALA A 55 4.74 2.86 14.60
CA ALA A 55 4.53 1.41 14.59
C ALA A 55 5.40 0.71 13.53
N LEU A 56 5.53 1.31 12.34
CA LEU A 56 6.36 0.76 11.27
C LEU A 56 7.86 0.83 11.60
N VAL A 57 8.30 1.88 12.27
CA VAL A 57 9.68 2.01 12.77
C VAL A 57 9.96 0.95 13.83
N ASP A 58 9.06 0.78 14.80
CA ASP A 58 9.19 -0.23 15.87
C ASP A 58 9.25 -1.65 15.32
N ALA A 59 8.53 -1.91 14.22
CA ALA A 59 8.57 -3.19 13.52
C ALA A 59 9.79 -3.37 12.59
N GLY A 60 10.62 -2.35 12.45
CA GLY A 60 11.81 -2.39 11.58
C GLY A 60 11.48 -2.34 10.08
N LEU A 61 10.28 -1.92 9.70
CA LEU A 61 9.81 -1.89 8.30
C LEU A 61 10.16 -0.59 7.59
N VAL A 62 10.35 0.48 8.34
CA VAL A 62 10.82 1.78 7.84
C VAL A 62 11.88 2.33 8.76
N SER A 63 12.71 3.21 8.23
CA SER A 63 13.70 3.98 8.99
C SER A 63 13.41 5.47 8.89
N ARG A 64 13.74 6.21 9.95
CA ARG A 64 13.69 7.67 9.97
C ARG A 64 15.09 8.24 9.78
N GLN A 65 15.16 9.26 8.94
CA GLN A 65 16.37 10.06 8.77
C GLN A 65 15.99 11.55 8.80
N ALA A 66 16.90 12.38 9.33
CA ALA A 66 16.70 13.81 9.26
C ALA A 66 16.75 14.28 7.80
N ASP A 67 15.84 15.20 7.43
CA ASP A 67 15.86 15.81 6.11
C ASP A 67 17.16 16.62 5.92
N ALA A 68 17.77 16.52 4.73
CA ALA A 68 19.01 17.22 4.43
C ALA A 68 18.87 18.74 4.43
N ALA A 69 17.71 19.24 4.02
CA ALA A 69 17.41 20.67 3.95
C ALA A 69 16.93 21.26 5.29
N ASP A 70 16.16 20.47 6.07
CA ASP A 70 15.67 20.88 7.40
C ASP A 70 15.72 19.71 8.38
N ARG A 71 16.72 19.70 9.26
CA ARG A 71 16.94 18.65 10.25
C ARG A 71 15.83 18.49 11.29
N ARG A 72 14.90 19.46 11.40
CA ARG A 72 13.72 19.35 12.26
C ARG A 72 12.65 18.44 11.66
N VAL A 73 12.76 18.12 10.38
CA VAL A 73 11.83 17.27 9.64
C VAL A 73 12.44 15.87 9.50
N ALA A 74 11.69 14.86 9.88
CA ALA A 74 12.08 13.46 9.66
C ALA A 74 11.54 12.97 8.32
N ARG A 75 12.37 12.26 7.57
CA ARG A 75 11.98 11.51 6.38
C ARG A 75 11.95 10.02 6.67
N VAL A 76 11.00 9.35 6.08
CA VAL A 76 10.74 7.92 6.27
C VAL A 76 11.02 7.20 4.96
N THR A 77 11.83 6.15 5.05
CA THR A 77 12.17 5.29 3.91
C THR A 77 11.92 3.83 4.26
N LEU A 78 11.64 3.01 3.25
CA LEU A 78 11.47 1.58 3.43
C LEU A 78 12.82 0.93 3.77
N THR A 79 12.82 -0.01 4.74
CA THR A 79 13.97 -0.88 4.98
C THR A 79 13.93 -2.10 4.06
N ASP A 80 15.02 -2.86 3.97
CA ASP A 80 15.03 -4.14 3.26
C ASP A 80 13.99 -5.10 3.83
N HIS A 81 13.83 -5.12 5.15
CA HIS A 81 12.79 -5.89 5.81
C HIS A 81 11.38 -5.41 5.44
N GLY A 82 11.17 -4.11 5.35
CA GLY A 82 9.90 -3.51 4.90
C GLY A 82 9.58 -3.90 3.45
N ALA A 83 10.56 -3.83 2.55
CA ALA A 83 10.40 -4.24 1.16
C ALA A 83 10.06 -5.73 1.03
N ALA A 84 10.76 -6.60 1.77
CA ALA A 84 10.51 -8.04 1.79
C ALA A 84 9.11 -8.37 2.35
N THR A 85 8.70 -7.71 3.42
CA THR A 85 7.37 -7.87 4.03
C THR A 85 6.26 -7.47 3.05
N LEU A 86 6.43 -6.36 2.36
CA LEU A 86 5.46 -5.89 1.37
C LEU A 86 5.37 -6.83 0.15
N ALA A 87 6.50 -7.31 -0.36
CA ALA A 87 6.56 -8.28 -1.45
C ALA A 87 5.90 -9.61 -1.06
N SER A 88 6.16 -10.11 0.14
CA SER A 88 5.53 -11.32 0.69
C SER A 88 4.01 -11.17 0.83
N SER A 89 3.54 -10.04 1.31
CA SER A 89 2.11 -9.71 1.42
C SER A 89 1.42 -9.71 0.04
N ARG A 90 2.07 -9.11 -0.95
CA ARG A 90 1.58 -9.10 -2.36
C ARG A 90 1.54 -10.51 -2.95
N ALA A 91 2.56 -11.31 -2.72
CA ALA A 91 2.62 -12.69 -3.21
C ALA A 91 1.50 -13.55 -2.63
N ARG A 92 1.22 -13.44 -1.33
CA ARG A 92 0.09 -14.14 -0.67
C ARG A 92 -1.26 -13.72 -1.24
N ARG A 93 -1.45 -12.44 -1.46
CA ARG A 93 -2.69 -11.89 -2.07
C ARG A 93 -2.89 -12.44 -3.48
N THR A 94 -1.83 -12.42 -4.29
CA THR A 94 -1.85 -12.95 -5.66
C THR A 94 -2.15 -14.45 -5.68
N ALA A 95 -1.50 -15.24 -4.83
CA ALA A 95 -1.73 -16.67 -4.72
C ALA A 95 -3.17 -17.01 -4.29
N TYR A 96 -3.70 -16.26 -3.32
CA TYR A 96 -5.09 -16.44 -2.89
C TYR A 96 -6.08 -16.12 -4.02
N LEU A 97 -5.86 -15.02 -4.73
CA LEU A 97 -6.71 -14.62 -5.86
C LEU A 97 -6.63 -15.66 -6.99
N ALA A 98 -5.43 -16.12 -7.34
CA ALA A 98 -5.21 -17.12 -8.39
C ALA A 98 -6.02 -18.40 -8.13
N ARG A 99 -6.03 -18.90 -6.89
CA ARG A 99 -6.83 -20.07 -6.51
C ARG A 99 -8.33 -19.85 -6.69
N ARG A 100 -8.80 -18.63 -6.44
CA ARG A 100 -10.22 -18.29 -6.62
C ARG A 100 -10.59 -18.16 -8.09
N LEU A 101 -9.68 -17.66 -8.91
CA LEU A 101 -9.86 -17.52 -10.35
C LEU A 101 -9.94 -18.88 -11.07
N GLU A 102 -9.30 -19.92 -10.56
CA GLU A 102 -9.40 -21.28 -11.09
C GLU A 102 -10.83 -21.84 -11.12
N ARG A 103 -11.73 -21.29 -10.32
CA ARG A 103 -13.14 -21.68 -10.27
C ARG A 103 -13.99 -21.05 -11.38
N LEU A 104 -13.42 -20.15 -12.13
CA LEU A 104 -14.10 -19.42 -13.21
C LEU A 104 -13.86 -20.09 -14.55
N ASP A 105 -14.88 -20.07 -15.41
CA ASP A 105 -14.71 -20.48 -16.80
C ASP A 105 -14.02 -19.38 -17.64
N ALA A 106 -13.68 -19.70 -18.87
CA ALA A 106 -12.96 -18.79 -19.77
C ALA A 106 -13.74 -17.50 -20.06
N GLU A 107 -15.06 -17.56 -20.14
CA GLU A 107 -15.90 -16.37 -20.36
C GLU A 107 -15.90 -15.44 -19.14
N GLN A 108 -16.05 -16.00 -17.94
CA GLN A 108 -16.00 -15.26 -16.68
C GLN A 108 -14.63 -14.61 -16.47
N LEU A 109 -13.53 -15.30 -16.79
CA LEU A 109 -12.17 -14.75 -16.74
C LEU A 109 -12.00 -13.58 -17.71
N ARG A 110 -12.49 -13.67 -18.94
CA ARG A 110 -12.46 -12.56 -19.90
C ARG A 110 -13.27 -11.35 -19.42
N THR A 111 -14.41 -11.59 -18.78
CA THR A 111 -15.22 -10.52 -18.18
C THR A 111 -14.44 -9.79 -17.09
N LEU A 112 -13.73 -10.52 -16.22
CA LEU A 112 -12.89 -9.92 -15.18
C LEU A 112 -11.70 -9.14 -15.77
N GLU A 113 -11.05 -9.64 -16.80
CA GLU A 113 -9.95 -8.94 -17.48
C GLU A 113 -10.43 -7.61 -18.03
N ARG A 114 -11.57 -7.58 -18.70
CA ARG A 114 -12.20 -6.35 -19.20
C ARG A 114 -12.53 -5.38 -18.05
N ALA A 115 -13.07 -5.89 -16.96
CA ALA A 115 -13.39 -5.05 -15.81
C ALA A 115 -12.13 -4.47 -15.19
N ALA A 116 -11.04 -5.23 -15.09
CA ALA A 116 -9.75 -4.75 -14.61
C ALA A 116 -9.19 -3.63 -15.50
N ASP A 117 -9.22 -3.79 -16.81
CA ASP A 117 -8.78 -2.77 -17.77
C ASP A 117 -9.58 -1.47 -17.61
N LEU A 118 -10.90 -1.58 -17.43
CA LEU A 118 -11.76 -0.42 -17.20
C LEU A 118 -11.47 0.27 -15.87
N LEU A 119 -11.17 -0.51 -14.82
CA LEU A 119 -10.78 0.04 -13.51
C LEU A 119 -9.44 0.77 -13.58
N GLU A 120 -8.48 0.27 -14.34
CA GLU A 120 -7.21 0.96 -14.58
C GLU A 120 -7.42 2.32 -15.23
N LEU A 121 -8.26 2.42 -16.26
CA LEU A 121 -8.62 3.69 -16.90
C LEU A 121 -9.17 4.72 -15.90
N LEU A 122 -9.97 4.28 -14.92
CA LEU A 122 -10.50 5.17 -13.88
C LEU A 122 -9.44 5.67 -12.90
N THR A 123 -8.33 4.95 -12.75
CA THR A 123 -7.23 5.37 -11.86
C THR A 123 -6.21 6.27 -12.54
N GLU A 124 -6.09 6.21 -13.87
CA GLU A 124 -5.19 7.08 -14.64
C GLU A 124 -5.61 8.55 -14.59
N ASP A 125 -6.91 8.83 -14.56
CA ASP A 125 -7.44 10.20 -14.47
C ASP A 125 -7.10 10.93 -13.14
N ASP A 126 -6.81 10.20 -12.08
CA ASP A 126 -6.38 10.79 -10.79
C ASP A 126 -4.91 11.25 -10.79
N SER A 127 -4.17 10.98 -11.86
CA SER A 127 -2.73 11.31 -11.98
C SER A 127 -2.47 12.64 -12.68
N GLU A 128 -3.48 13.35 -13.16
CA GLU A 128 -3.30 14.70 -13.68
C GLU A 128 -3.07 15.70 -12.55
N PRO A 129 -1.97 16.48 -12.62
CA PRO A 129 -1.77 17.56 -11.67
C PRO A 129 -2.88 18.60 -11.88
N ARG A 130 -3.65 18.85 -10.84
CA ARG A 130 -4.51 20.04 -10.80
C ARG A 130 -3.61 21.26 -10.96
N ALA A 131 -3.69 21.82 -12.14
CA ALA A 131 -3.10 23.12 -12.41
C ALA A 131 -3.72 24.21 -11.51
#